data_ba4bae14748ab6cfffe25a7444dad39b
#
_entry.id   ba4bae14748ab6cfffe25a7444dad39b
#
_cell.length_a   1.000
_cell.length_b   1.000
_cell.length_c   1.000
_cell.angle_alpha   90.00
_cell.angle_beta   90.00
_cell.angle_gamma   90.00
#
_symmetry.space_group_name_H-M   'P 1'
#
loop_
_entity.id
_entity.type
_entity.pdbx_description
1 polymer ?
#
loop_
_entity_poly.entity_id
_entity_poly.type
_entity_poly.pdbx_seq_one_letter_code
_entity_poly.pdbx_strand_id
1 'polypeptide(L)'
;FIDCTPQDAIRYILTQAGISDYVLMESEYGKKDTFIINKQNGIKAIMEVNSSWGIDNDFFFRNKIFYWGCYPQQDTIYVLTESENILSLHKYGSLWEIETLGVPWIHHSQMIEVEHSKFTGTVKVEKTIVRSDPSGRTRMYIYFKGG
;
A
#
# COMPACT_ATOMS: atom_id res chain seq x y z
N PHE A 1 10.30 -15.16 -21.68
CA PHE A 1 9.15 -15.97 -21.23
C PHE A 1 8.30 -16.39 -22.42
N ILE A 2 7.85 -17.62 -22.40
CA ILE A 2 6.97 -18.17 -23.41
C ILE A 2 5.72 -18.69 -22.69
N ASP A 3 4.54 -18.29 -23.18
CA ASP A 3 3.26 -18.71 -22.64
C ASP A 3 3.12 -18.43 -21.12
N CYS A 4 3.40 -17.18 -20.72
CA CYS A 4 3.46 -16.80 -19.31
C CYS A 4 2.31 -15.90 -18.88
N THR A 5 1.95 -16.00 -17.59
CA THR A 5 1.06 -15.08 -16.90
C THR A 5 1.87 -13.93 -16.28
N PRO A 6 1.22 -12.83 -15.88
CA PRO A 6 1.94 -11.77 -15.15
C PRO A 6 2.54 -12.28 -13.83
N GLN A 7 1.86 -13.21 -13.14
CA GLN A 7 2.39 -13.81 -11.92
C GLN A 7 3.70 -14.57 -12.18
N ASP A 8 3.78 -15.30 -13.29
CA ASP A 8 5.00 -16.01 -13.67
C ASP A 8 6.17 -15.05 -13.87
N ALA A 9 5.92 -13.95 -14.58
CA ALA A 9 6.93 -12.92 -14.81
C ALA A 9 7.38 -12.27 -13.48
N ILE A 10 6.44 -11.96 -12.60
CA ILE A 10 6.75 -11.36 -11.29
C ILE A 10 7.54 -12.33 -10.42
N ARG A 11 7.17 -13.61 -10.36
CA ARG A 11 7.93 -14.61 -9.61
C ARG A 11 9.37 -14.70 -10.09
N TYR A 12 9.59 -14.64 -11.39
CA TYR A 12 10.94 -14.63 -11.96
C TYR A 12 11.72 -13.39 -11.49
N ILE A 13 11.13 -12.20 -11.58
CA ILE A 13 11.77 -10.96 -11.14
C ILE A 13 12.15 -11.05 -9.65
N LEU A 14 11.25 -11.53 -8.80
CA LEU A 14 11.50 -11.68 -7.37
C LEU A 14 12.61 -12.70 -7.10
N THR A 15 12.64 -13.80 -7.82
CA THR A 15 13.68 -14.81 -7.71
C THR A 15 15.05 -14.25 -8.06
N GLN A 16 15.15 -13.47 -9.15
CA GLN A 16 16.39 -12.82 -9.55
C GLN A 16 16.86 -11.78 -8.52
N ALA A 17 15.94 -11.17 -7.79
CA ALA A 17 16.26 -10.21 -6.73
C ALA A 17 16.55 -10.89 -5.36
N GLY A 18 16.47 -12.21 -5.29
CA GLY A 18 16.68 -12.95 -4.04
C GLY A 18 15.52 -12.87 -3.05
N ILE A 19 14.31 -12.55 -3.52
CA ILE A 19 13.12 -12.43 -2.70
C ILE A 19 12.34 -13.74 -2.76
N SER A 20 12.18 -14.40 -1.61
CA SER A 20 11.49 -15.68 -1.50
C SER A 20 10.10 -15.58 -0.87
N ASP A 21 9.85 -14.53 -0.09
CA ASP A 21 8.58 -14.34 0.59
C ASP A 21 7.73 -13.30 -0.15
N TYR A 22 6.64 -13.76 -0.74
CA TYR A 22 5.75 -12.87 -1.50
C TYR A 22 4.31 -13.41 -1.51
N VAL A 23 3.37 -12.50 -1.69
CA VAL A 23 1.96 -12.79 -1.89
C VAL A 23 1.51 -12.09 -3.16
N LEU A 24 1.05 -12.85 -4.14
CA LEU A 24 0.57 -12.33 -5.42
C LEU A 24 -0.93 -12.55 -5.54
N MET A 25 -1.61 -11.56 -6.09
CA MET A 25 -3.03 -11.68 -6.39
C MET A 25 -3.27 -12.86 -7.34
N GLU A 26 -4.31 -13.66 -7.05
CA GLU A 26 -4.62 -14.88 -7.80
C GLU A 26 -5.55 -14.65 -9.00
N SER A 27 -5.88 -13.40 -9.32
CA SER A 27 -6.73 -13.10 -10.47
C SER A 27 -6.16 -13.68 -11.75
N GLU A 28 -7.04 -14.22 -12.58
CA GLU A 28 -6.63 -14.77 -13.86
C GLU A 28 -6.44 -13.66 -14.90
N TYR A 29 -5.29 -13.70 -15.54
CA TYR A 29 -4.96 -12.83 -16.67
C TYR A 29 -4.60 -13.66 -17.87
N GLY A 30 -4.85 -13.13 -19.05
CA GLY A 30 -4.47 -13.81 -20.30
C GLY A 30 -2.96 -14.06 -20.35
N LYS A 31 -2.57 -15.18 -20.91
CA LYS A 31 -1.17 -15.52 -21.15
C LYS A 31 -0.65 -14.79 -22.38
N LYS A 32 0.62 -14.45 -22.34
CA LYS A 32 1.33 -13.94 -23.51
C LYS A 32 2.23 -15.04 -24.07
N ASP A 33 2.18 -15.21 -25.40
CA ASP A 33 3.01 -16.19 -26.08
C ASP A 33 4.49 -15.91 -25.87
N THR A 34 4.85 -14.64 -25.86
CA THR A 34 6.22 -14.19 -25.60
C THR A 34 6.17 -12.88 -24.82
N PHE A 35 6.96 -12.81 -23.75
CA PHE A 35 7.14 -11.60 -22.98
C PHE A 35 8.62 -11.43 -22.64
N ILE A 36 9.17 -10.26 -22.92
CA ILE A 36 10.57 -9.93 -22.70
C ILE A 36 10.67 -8.82 -21.68
N ILE A 37 11.47 -9.04 -20.63
CA ILE A 37 11.75 -8.04 -19.61
C ILE A 37 13.03 -7.31 -19.99
N ASN A 38 12.91 -6.02 -20.28
CA ASN A 38 14.03 -5.18 -20.69
C ASN A 38 14.58 -4.31 -19.57
N LYS A 39 13.91 -4.27 -18.41
CA LYS A 39 14.31 -3.42 -17.29
C LYS A 39 15.22 -4.16 -16.33
N GLN A 40 16.31 -3.51 -15.94
CA GLN A 40 17.27 -4.09 -14.99
C GLN A 40 16.88 -3.82 -13.53
N ASN A 41 16.11 -2.75 -13.27
CA ASN A 41 15.61 -2.43 -11.95
C ASN A 41 14.33 -3.23 -11.68
N GLY A 42 14.28 -3.92 -10.52
CA GLY A 42 13.15 -4.78 -10.16
C GLY A 42 11.81 -4.05 -10.10
N ILE A 43 11.78 -2.83 -9.56
CA ILE A 43 10.57 -2.02 -9.49
C ILE A 43 10.07 -1.69 -10.90
N LYS A 44 10.96 -1.24 -11.77
CA LYS A 44 10.63 -0.91 -13.16
C LYS A 44 10.19 -2.15 -13.96
N ALA A 45 10.79 -3.30 -13.65
CA ALA A 45 10.41 -4.57 -14.30
C ALA A 45 8.97 -4.95 -13.93
N ILE A 46 8.58 -4.81 -12.65
CA ILE A 46 7.21 -5.08 -12.20
C ILE A 46 6.23 -4.08 -12.81
N MET A 47 6.60 -2.80 -12.90
CA MET A 47 5.79 -1.79 -13.59
C MET A 47 5.59 -2.13 -15.05
N GLU A 48 6.61 -2.67 -15.72
CA GLU A 48 6.53 -3.13 -17.11
C GLU A 48 5.57 -4.31 -17.24
N VAL A 49 5.59 -5.26 -16.31
CA VAL A 49 4.61 -6.37 -16.26
C VAL A 49 3.19 -5.81 -16.14
N ASN A 50 2.95 -4.94 -15.18
CA ASN A 50 1.63 -4.34 -14.99
C ASN A 50 1.16 -3.61 -16.26
N SER A 51 2.01 -2.81 -16.85
CA SER A 51 1.69 -2.07 -18.07
C SER A 51 1.37 -3.02 -19.24
N SER A 52 2.12 -4.09 -19.39
CA SER A 52 1.97 -5.03 -20.50
C SER A 52 0.65 -5.80 -20.46
N TRP A 53 0.11 -6.06 -19.28
CA TRP A 53 -1.19 -6.72 -19.10
C TRP A 53 -2.32 -5.75 -18.80
N GLY A 54 -2.05 -4.43 -18.78
CA GLY A 54 -3.07 -3.44 -18.44
C GLY A 54 -3.55 -3.54 -17.00
N ILE A 55 -2.65 -3.86 -16.08
CA ILE A 55 -2.96 -4.07 -14.68
C ILE A 55 -2.67 -2.79 -13.89
N ASP A 56 -3.62 -2.34 -13.11
CA ASP A 56 -3.49 -1.18 -12.23
C ASP A 56 -3.49 -1.66 -10.78
N ASN A 57 -2.47 -2.42 -10.41
CA ASN A 57 -2.31 -2.96 -9.06
C ASN A 57 -1.16 -2.28 -8.33
N ASP A 58 -1.37 -2.04 -7.05
CA ASP A 58 -0.30 -1.63 -6.15
C ASP A 58 0.63 -2.81 -5.85
N PHE A 59 1.88 -2.50 -5.61
CA PHE A 59 2.84 -3.47 -5.08
C PHE A 59 3.76 -2.78 -4.07
N PHE A 60 4.15 -3.50 -3.03
CA PHE A 60 4.96 -2.94 -1.95
C PHE A 60 5.58 -4.04 -1.10
N PHE A 61 6.57 -3.66 -0.29
CA PHE A 61 7.14 -4.51 0.75
C PHE A 61 6.57 -4.14 2.11
N ARG A 62 6.33 -5.17 2.92
CA ARG A 62 5.96 -5.00 4.31
C ARG A 62 6.42 -6.20 5.13
N ASN A 63 7.20 -5.93 6.21
CA ASN A 63 7.77 -6.97 7.04
C ASN A 63 8.55 -8.02 6.22
N LYS A 64 9.33 -7.56 5.24
CA LYS A 64 10.14 -8.39 4.33
C LYS A 64 9.33 -9.29 3.38
N ILE A 65 8.03 -9.11 3.30
CA ILE A 65 7.15 -9.81 2.36
C ILE A 65 6.75 -8.85 1.25
N PHE A 66 6.87 -9.30 0.01
CA PHE A 66 6.42 -8.54 -1.16
C PHE A 66 4.94 -8.84 -1.44
N TYR A 67 4.16 -7.80 -1.67
CA TYR A 67 2.74 -7.91 -2.02
C TYR A 67 2.49 -7.29 -3.38
N TRP A 68 1.72 -7.99 -4.20
CA TRP A 68 1.30 -7.51 -5.52
C TRP A 68 -0.20 -7.73 -5.68
N GLY A 69 -0.96 -6.64 -5.81
CA GLY A 69 -2.41 -6.67 -6.00
C GLY A 69 -3.23 -7.15 -4.80
N CYS A 70 -2.60 -7.36 -3.65
CA CYS A 70 -3.25 -7.79 -2.42
C CYS A 70 -2.59 -7.12 -1.22
N TYR A 71 -3.26 -7.18 -0.08
CA TYR A 71 -2.81 -6.53 1.14
C TYR A 71 -2.68 -7.57 2.26
N PRO A 72 -1.81 -7.32 3.27
CA PRO A 72 -1.75 -8.18 4.44
C PRO A 72 -3.10 -8.29 5.10
N GLN A 73 -3.41 -9.48 5.63
CA GLN A 73 -4.63 -9.68 6.40
C GLN A 73 -4.65 -8.73 7.59
N GLN A 74 -5.77 -8.05 7.77
CA GLN A 74 -5.96 -7.13 8.87
C GLN A 74 -7.04 -7.67 9.81
N ASP A 75 -6.62 -8.05 11.02
CA ASP A 75 -7.51 -8.65 12.01
C ASP A 75 -8.32 -7.60 12.78
N THR A 76 -7.78 -6.38 12.89
CA THR A 76 -8.38 -5.29 13.65
C THR A 76 -8.41 -4.02 12.82
N ILE A 77 -9.55 -3.32 12.84
CA ILE A 77 -9.67 -2.00 12.22
C ILE A 77 -9.62 -0.96 13.34
N TYR A 78 -8.67 -0.03 13.24
CA TYR A 78 -8.56 1.07 14.19
C TYR A 78 -9.60 2.14 13.87
N VAL A 79 -10.28 2.61 14.92
CA VAL A 79 -11.27 3.68 14.82
C VAL A 79 -10.64 4.97 15.34
N LEU A 80 -10.63 6.00 14.51
CA LEU A 80 -10.15 7.33 14.86
C LEU A 80 -11.35 8.27 14.95
N THR A 81 -11.55 8.86 16.12
CA THR A 81 -12.70 9.73 16.39
C THR A 81 -12.25 11.14 16.73
N GLU A 82 -13.08 12.11 16.33
CA GLU A 82 -12.85 13.53 16.60
C GLU A 82 -12.70 13.84 18.08
N SER A 83 -13.48 13.15 18.91
CA SER A 83 -13.51 13.43 20.35
C SER A 83 -12.40 12.74 21.15
N GLU A 84 -11.74 11.74 20.59
CA GLU A 84 -10.82 10.89 21.37
C GLU A 84 -9.37 10.98 20.88
N ASN A 85 -9.13 10.77 19.61
CA ASN A 85 -7.75 10.58 19.12
C ASN A 85 -7.40 11.36 17.86
N ILE A 86 -8.32 12.06 17.24
CA ILE A 86 -8.01 12.97 16.12
C ILE A 86 -7.76 14.37 16.71
N LEU A 87 -6.53 14.86 16.51
CA LEU A 87 -6.17 16.22 16.92
C LEU A 87 -6.60 17.24 15.85
N SER A 88 -6.44 16.89 14.58
CA SER A 88 -6.88 17.70 13.46
C SER A 88 -7.11 16.86 12.22
N LEU A 89 -7.96 17.36 11.34
CA LEU A 89 -8.26 16.74 10.04
C LEU A 89 -8.30 17.83 8.99
N HIS A 90 -7.40 17.74 8.01
CA HIS A 90 -7.28 18.69 6.92
C HIS A 90 -7.38 18.01 5.57
N LYS A 91 -7.91 18.73 4.59
CA LYS A 91 -7.99 18.25 3.22
C LYS A 91 -7.08 19.09 2.32
N TYR A 92 -6.22 18.39 1.58
CA TYR A 92 -5.32 18.99 0.60
C TYR A 92 -5.60 18.36 -0.78
N GLY A 93 -6.44 19.02 -1.58
CA GLY A 93 -6.87 18.44 -2.85
C GLY A 93 -7.71 17.17 -2.64
N SER A 94 -7.25 16.04 -3.16
CA SER A 94 -7.91 14.74 -2.97
C SER A 94 -7.40 13.98 -1.75
N LEU A 95 -6.40 14.52 -1.06
CA LEU A 95 -5.71 13.86 0.05
C LEU A 95 -6.14 14.46 1.38
N TRP A 96 -6.53 13.61 2.31
CA TRP A 96 -6.83 14.00 3.69
C TRP A 96 -5.66 13.69 4.59
N GLU A 97 -5.43 14.54 5.58
CA GLU A 97 -4.41 14.39 6.62
C GLU A 97 -5.06 14.35 7.98
N ILE A 98 -4.83 13.27 8.73
CA ILE A 98 -5.20 13.17 10.13
C ILE A 98 -3.95 13.39 10.97
N GLU A 99 -4.00 14.36 11.91
CA GLU A 99 -3.00 14.49 12.95
C GLU A 99 -3.52 13.79 14.20
N THR A 100 -2.77 12.83 14.72
CA THR A 100 -3.12 12.07 15.92
C THR A 100 -1.90 11.88 16.81
N LEU A 101 -2.12 11.48 18.02
CA LEU A 101 -1.06 10.98 18.92
C LEU A 101 -0.48 9.70 18.29
N GLY A 102 0.80 9.45 18.51
CA GLY A 102 1.46 8.33 17.87
C GLY A 102 0.77 6.99 18.13
N VAL A 103 0.38 6.33 17.06
CA VAL A 103 -0.20 4.98 17.06
C VAL A 103 0.68 4.12 16.17
N PRO A 104 1.73 3.49 16.72
CA PRO A 104 2.81 2.90 15.92
C PRO A 104 2.39 1.71 15.04
N TRP A 105 1.24 1.12 15.27
CA TRP A 105 0.75 -0.03 14.51
C TRP A 105 -0.15 0.32 13.32
N ILE A 106 -0.40 1.61 13.06
CA ILE A 106 -1.09 2.01 11.83
C ILE A 106 -0.04 2.16 10.72
N HIS A 107 -0.20 1.37 9.66
CA HIS A 107 0.71 1.35 8.52
C HIS A 107 -0.05 1.67 7.23
N HIS A 108 0.71 2.03 6.19
CA HIS A 108 0.13 2.21 4.85
C HIS A 108 -0.61 0.95 4.41
N SER A 109 -1.60 1.13 3.57
CA SER A 109 -2.45 0.05 3.02
C SER A 109 -3.40 -0.61 4.01
N GLN A 110 -3.35 -0.26 5.29
CA GLN A 110 -4.36 -0.70 6.25
C GLN A 110 -5.66 0.09 6.10
N MET A 111 -6.76 -0.57 6.47
CA MET A 111 -8.05 0.10 6.56
C MET A 111 -8.19 0.70 7.96
N ILE A 112 -8.72 1.90 8.03
CA ILE A 112 -9.09 2.58 9.26
C ILE A 112 -10.50 3.13 9.13
N GLU A 113 -11.17 3.26 10.27
CA GLU A 113 -12.46 3.92 10.33
C GLU A 113 -12.27 5.32 10.91
N VAL A 114 -12.79 6.32 10.21
CA VAL A 114 -12.69 7.73 10.61
C VAL A 114 -14.08 8.25 10.95
N GLU A 115 -14.20 8.82 12.15
CA GLU A 115 -15.43 9.45 12.63
C GLU A 115 -15.14 10.91 12.99
N HIS A 116 -15.40 11.81 12.07
CA HIS A 116 -15.17 13.23 12.24
C HIS A 116 -16.28 14.03 11.57
N SER A 117 -16.55 15.23 12.08
CA SER A 117 -17.57 16.10 11.49
C SER A 117 -17.31 16.48 10.03
N LYS A 118 -16.03 16.49 9.62
CA LYS A 118 -15.64 16.78 8.22
C LYS A 118 -15.64 15.54 7.33
N PHE A 119 -15.48 14.36 7.89
CA PHE A 119 -15.42 13.10 7.15
C PHE A 119 -15.74 11.92 8.05
N THR A 120 -16.60 11.02 7.60
CA THR A 120 -16.90 9.76 8.28
C THR A 120 -16.89 8.64 7.25
N GLY A 121 -16.18 7.56 7.54
CA GLY A 121 -16.13 6.40 6.66
C GLY A 121 -14.93 5.51 6.93
N THR A 122 -14.89 4.38 6.24
CA THR A 122 -13.77 3.44 6.25
C THR A 122 -12.88 3.74 5.05
N VAL A 123 -11.59 3.96 5.30
CA VAL A 123 -10.64 4.39 4.27
C VAL A 123 -9.36 3.58 4.36
N LYS A 124 -8.62 3.57 3.24
CA LYS A 124 -7.29 2.95 3.18
C LYS A 124 -6.23 3.99 3.46
N VAL A 125 -5.30 3.67 4.34
CA VAL A 125 -4.15 4.52 4.64
C VAL A 125 -3.19 4.53 3.45
N GLU A 126 -2.93 5.72 2.88
CA GLU A 126 -1.98 5.87 1.77
C GLU A 126 -0.54 5.96 2.27
N LYS A 127 -0.32 6.71 3.33
CA LYS A 127 0.99 6.83 3.97
C LYS A 127 0.84 7.31 5.40
N THR A 128 1.89 7.10 6.19
CA THR A 128 1.99 7.62 7.55
C THR A 128 3.33 8.35 7.72
N ILE A 129 3.32 9.41 8.50
CA ILE A 129 4.53 10.14 8.91
C ILE A 129 4.50 10.25 10.42
N VAL A 130 5.58 9.86 11.07
CA VAL A 130 5.74 10.00 12.52
C VAL A 130 6.76 11.10 12.77
N ARG A 131 6.39 12.07 13.61
CA ARG A 131 7.28 13.17 14.01
C ARG A 131 7.38 13.23 15.52
N SER A 132 8.59 13.34 16.02
CA SER A 132 8.86 13.56 17.44
C SER A 132 9.56 14.90 17.59
N ASP A 133 9.12 15.71 18.57
CA ASP A 133 9.77 16.97 18.88
C ASP A 133 10.84 16.80 19.98
N PRO A 134 11.69 17.82 20.24
CA PRO A 134 12.71 17.72 21.29
C PRO A 134 12.16 17.51 22.71
N SER A 135 10.88 17.83 22.96
CA SER A 135 10.24 17.59 24.25
C SER A 135 9.75 16.15 24.41
N GLY A 136 9.94 15.29 23.42
CA GLY A 136 9.50 13.91 23.42
C GLY A 136 8.06 13.68 22.99
N ARG A 137 7.38 14.71 22.52
CA ARG A 137 6.02 14.57 21.97
C ARG A 137 6.09 13.91 20.61
N THR A 138 5.29 12.84 20.45
CA THR A 138 5.19 12.13 19.17
C THR A 138 3.84 12.42 18.56
N ARG A 139 3.85 12.78 17.27
CA ARG A 139 2.66 12.98 16.45
C ARG A 139 2.73 12.06 15.26
N MET A 140 1.59 11.51 14.88
CA MET A 140 1.44 10.72 13.68
C MET A 140 0.52 11.44 12.72
N TYR A 141 0.93 11.48 11.46
CA TYR A 141 0.14 12.04 10.38
C TYR A 141 -0.26 10.90 9.45
N ILE A 142 -1.55 10.70 9.29
CA ILE A 142 -2.11 9.62 8.48
C ILE A 142 -2.78 10.24 7.28
N TYR A 143 -2.43 9.77 6.09
CA TYR A 143 -2.95 10.29 4.83
C TYR A 143 -3.83 9.26 4.16
N PHE A 144 -4.99 9.70 3.68
CA PHE A 144 -5.91 8.86 2.93
C PHE A 144 -6.63 9.67 1.86
N LYS A 145 -7.17 8.97 0.86
CA LYS A 145 -8.01 9.57 -0.18
C LYS A 145 -9.47 9.29 0.15
N GLY A 146 -10.26 10.35 0.30
CA GLY A 146 -11.69 10.25 0.53
C GLY A 146 -12.44 10.84 -0.65
N GLY A 147 -13.40 10.11 -1.13
CA GLY A 147 -14.23 10.50 -2.26
C GLY A 147 -15.15 11.67 -2.00
#